data_74d13eef713f84fe787ebc2775c94be2
#
_entry.id   74d13eef713f84fe787ebc2775c94be2
#
_cell.length_a   1.000
_cell.length_b   1.000
_cell.length_c   1.000
_cell.angle_alpha   90.00
_cell.angle_beta   90.00
_cell.angle_gamma   90.00
#
_symmetry.space_group_name_H-M   'P 1'
#
loop_
_entity.id
_entity.type
_entity.pdbx_description
1 polymer ?
#
loop_
_entity_poly.entity_id
_entity_poly.type
_entity_poly.pdbx_seq_one_letter_code
_entity_poly.pdbx_strand_id
1 'polypeptide(L)'
;MICIRCKREIPDGAAFCQWCGKRQPETAPPAQRKKRRRPKGSGSVYKLGGVRAKPYVALTAKREVLGTFETAGEAIQALDAYNAQNTPAARLKCTFADAYAQWKAQPKFEKLSADMKKGYELAYAKAVPLYDRQLRELKAADYQQIIDQMVEKGLSRSSCEKQRTLFSQICDWAMAQDIINKNYAMLLQLPAAPGKAERTLTAEEIERIAGKQNDPKFGQTAQISMVLLYTGMRIDELLSMRCDDVHLKERYMQGGEKTEAGKNRIIPILDPVYKIIAFWMMESGCDWLIPSKAGTKLDKRNVATKFRALMKECGIEDVHPHTLRHTASSKMVECGLEKTAVQAILGHKNFSTTANKYVSHNDPAYLLHEMQKMKY
;
A
#
# COMPACT_ATOMS: atom_id res chain seq x y z
N MET A 1 -37.33 -29.14 59.11
CA MET A 1 -35.85 -29.24 59.34
C MET A 1 -35.56 -30.17 60.54
N ILE A 2 -34.38 -30.72 60.66
CA ILE A 2 -33.98 -31.62 61.75
C ILE A 2 -33.27 -30.83 62.84
N CYS A 3 -33.70 -31.05 64.11
CA CYS A 3 -33.04 -30.37 65.26
C CYS A 3 -31.56 -30.75 65.40
N ILE A 4 -30.70 -29.77 65.58
CA ILE A 4 -29.23 -29.96 65.68
C ILE A 4 -28.82 -30.72 66.92
N ARG A 5 -29.65 -30.77 67.98
CA ARG A 5 -29.33 -31.48 69.27
C ARG A 5 -30.01 -32.83 69.36
N CYS A 6 -31.33 -32.93 69.26
CA CYS A 6 -32.03 -34.16 69.48
C CYS A 6 -32.36 -34.97 68.24
N LYS A 7 -32.02 -34.47 67.07
CA LYS A 7 -32.20 -35.11 65.76
C LYS A 7 -33.64 -35.42 65.37
N ARG A 8 -34.66 -34.87 66.07
CA ARG A 8 -36.04 -35.01 65.72
C ARG A 8 -36.47 -33.95 64.70
N GLU A 9 -37.47 -34.27 63.91
CA GLU A 9 -38.05 -33.31 62.97
C GLU A 9 -38.78 -32.19 63.74
N ILE A 10 -38.57 -30.97 63.27
CA ILE A 10 -39.23 -29.76 63.75
C ILE A 10 -39.66 -28.92 62.52
N PRO A 11 -40.69 -28.05 62.67
CA PRO A 11 -41.11 -27.19 61.59
C PRO A 11 -39.92 -26.38 60.97
N ASP A 12 -39.99 -26.17 59.67
CA ASP A 12 -39.02 -25.34 58.98
C ASP A 12 -39.13 -23.88 59.48
N GLY A 13 -37.99 -23.25 59.77
CA GLY A 13 -37.89 -21.90 60.31
C GLY A 13 -38.10 -21.81 61.85
N ALA A 14 -38.28 -22.93 62.59
CA ALA A 14 -38.39 -22.88 64.03
C ALA A 14 -37.13 -22.35 64.70
N ALA A 15 -37.22 -21.26 65.48
CA ALA A 15 -36.12 -20.68 66.21
C ALA A 15 -35.63 -21.60 67.35
N PHE A 16 -36.54 -22.46 67.94
CA PHE A 16 -36.19 -23.38 68.98
C PHE A 16 -36.85 -24.76 68.73
N CYS A 17 -36.15 -25.81 69.14
CA CYS A 17 -36.72 -27.17 69.09
C CYS A 17 -37.81 -27.36 70.12
N GLN A 18 -39.06 -27.72 69.70
CA GLN A 18 -40.21 -27.98 70.60
C GLN A 18 -40.00 -29.18 71.55
N TRP A 19 -39.04 -30.07 71.21
CA TRP A 19 -38.77 -31.29 71.99
C TRP A 19 -37.65 -31.11 73.00
N CYS A 20 -36.63 -30.34 72.75
CA CYS A 20 -35.42 -30.25 73.60
C CYS A 20 -35.02 -28.81 73.95
N GLY A 21 -35.78 -27.79 73.52
CA GLY A 21 -35.59 -26.39 73.83
C GLY A 21 -34.33 -25.79 73.15
N LYS A 22 -33.53 -26.54 72.34
CA LYS A 22 -32.32 -26.04 71.76
C LYS A 22 -32.63 -25.02 70.65
N ARG A 23 -32.04 -23.85 70.77
CA ARG A 23 -32.06 -22.85 69.69
C ARG A 23 -31.51 -23.40 68.38
N GLN A 24 -32.22 -23.27 67.30
CA GLN A 24 -31.77 -23.65 65.96
C GLN A 24 -31.04 -22.48 65.29
N PRO A 25 -30.08 -22.74 64.44
CA PRO A 25 -29.43 -21.69 63.70
C PRO A 25 -30.44 -21.04 62.77
N GLU A 26 -30.47 -19.73 62.73
CA GLU A 26 -31.22 -18.97 61.71
C GLU A 26 -30.67 -19.38 60.33
N THR A 27 -31.56 -19.84 59.44
CA THR A 27 -31.17 -20.01 58.03
C THR A 27 -30.95 -18.64 57.48
N ALA A 28 -29.69 -18.22 57.42
CA ALA A 28 -29.31 -16.98 56.77
C ALA A 28 -29.86 -17.00 55.35
N PRO A 29 -30.49 -15.92 54.86
CA PRO A 29 -30.90 -15.83 53.47
C PRO A 29 -29.66 -16.10 52.59
N PRO A 30 -29.82 -16.76 51.41
CA PRO A 30 -28.69 -17.11 50.58
C PRO A 30 -27.88 -15.84 50.29
N ALA A 31 -26.63 -15.83 50.67
CA ALA A 31 -25.74 -14.69 50.50
C ALA A 31 -25.78 -14.25 49.03
N GLN A 32 -26.29 -13.03 48.81
CA GLN A 32 -26.26 -12.45 47.47
C GLN A 32 -24.82 -12.53 46.95
N ARG A 33 -24.58 -13.33 45.91
CA ARG A 33 -23.27 -13.43 45.24
C ARG A 33 -22.83 -12.03 44.86
N LYS A 34 -21.90 -11.44 45.60
CA LYS A 34 -21.26 -10.16 45.24
C LYS A 34 -20.77 -10.31 43.81
N LYS A 35 -21.29 -9.48 42.89
CA LYS A 35 -20.82 -9.43 41.51
C LYS A 35 -19.30 -9.28 41.54
N ARG A 36 -18.56 -10.27 41.08
CA ARG A 36 -17.11 -10.19 40.99
C ARG A 36 -16.73 -9.00 40.12
N ARG A 37 -16.04 -8.04 40.67
CA ARG A 37 -15.49 -6.93 39.92
C ARG A 37 -14.41 -7.47 38.98
N ARG A 38 -14.38 -6.97 37.76
CA ARG A 38 -13.33 -7.32 36.80
C ARG A 38 -11.97 -6.83 37.32
N PRO A 39 -10.86 -7.50 36.95
CA PRO A 39 -9.50 -7.07 37.32
C PRO A 39 -9.25 -5.61 36.89
N LYS A 40 -8.49 -4.88 37.71
CA LYS A 40 -8.09 -3.51 37.40
C LYS A 40 -7.30 -3.51 36.07
N GLY A 41 -7.68 -2.63 35.13
CA GLY A 41 -7.03 -2.56 33.80
C GLY A 41 -7.65 -3.45 32.71
N SER A 42 -8.73 -4.23 33.01
CA SER A 42 -9.39 -5.09 32.01
C SER A 42 -10.57 -4.40 31.30
N GLY A 43 -10.74 -3.08 31.45
CA GLY A 43 -11.86 -2.35 30.87
C GLY A 43 -13.19 -2.58 31.60
N SER A 44 -14.28 -2.09 31.06
CA SER A 44 -15.59 -2.15 31.69
C SER A 44 -16.70 -2.40 30.68
N VAL A 45 -17.77 -3.05 31.16
CA VAL A 45 -19.03 -3.21 30.41
C VAL A 45 -20.15 -2.62 31.27
N TYR A 46 -20.97 -1.77 30.67
CA TYR A 46 -22.12 -1.16 31.33
C TYR A 46 -23.31 -1.05 30.37
N LYS A 47 -24.49 -0.89 30.96
CA LYS A 47 -25.75 -0.75 30.21
C LYS A 47 -26.06 0.74 30.05
N LEU A 48 -26.31 1.18 28.83
CA LEU A 48 -26.84 2.51 28.53
C LEU A 48 -28.34 2.60 28.91
N GLY A 49 -28.76 3.77 29.38
CA GLY A 49 -30.16 4.05 29.66
C GLY A 49 -30.99 4.20 28.37
N GLY A 50 -32.32 4.09 28.53
CA GLY A 50 -33.29 4.20 27.44
C GLY A 50 -33.50 2.90 26.66
N VAL A 51 -34.51 2.91 25.75
CA VAL A 51 -34.84 1.77 24.88
C VAL A 51 -33.86 1.80 23.67
N ARG A 52 -32.98 0.80 23.57
CA ARG A 52 -31.98 0.68 22.53
C ARG A 52 -31.86 -0.77 22.08
N ALA A 53 -31.65 -1.01 20.78
CA ALA A 53 -31.43 -2.35 20.26
C ALA A 53 -30.12 -2.97 20.80
N LYS A 54 -29.07 -2.16 21.02
CA LYS A 54 -27.77 -2.60 21.57
C LYS A 54 -27.41 -1.78 22.81
N PRO A 55 -27.99 -2.13 23.99
CA PRO A 55 -27.85 -1.32 25.20
C PRO A 55 -26.51 -1.49 25.94
N TYR A 56 -25.72 -2.51 25.66
CA TYR A 56 -24.48 -2.76 26.37
C TYR A 56 -23.28 -2.21 25.63
N VAL A 57 -22.41 -1.46 26.34
CA VAL A 57 -21.17 -0.89 25.80
C VAL A 57 -19.98 -1.55 26.47
N ALA A 58 -19.01 -1.98 25.68
CA ALA A 58 -17.70 -2.41 26.15
C ALA A 58 -16.68 -1.28 25.98
N LEU A 59 -15.99 -0.94 27.06
CA LEU A 59 -14.88 0.02 27.09
C LEU A 59 -13.57 -0.68 27.37
N THR A 60 -12.53 -0.31 26.62
CA THR A 60 -11.15 -0.73 26.90
C THR A 60 -10.63 -0.12 28.21
N ALA A 61 -9.47 -0.56 28.70
CA ALA A 61 -8.79 0.03 29.83
C ALA A 61 -8.47 1.52 29.64
N LYS A 62 -8.28 1.97 28.38
CA LYS A 62 -8.06 3.36 27.97
C LYS A 62 -9.35 4.17 27.83
N ARG A 63 -10.53 3.57 28.15
CA ARG A 63 -11.87 4.16 27.98
C ARG A 63 -12.30 4.39 26.52
N GLU A 64 -11.67 3.72 25.59
CA GLU A 64 -12.12 3.70 24.18
C GLU A 64 -13.30 2.76 24.03
N VAL A 65 -14.31 3.16 23.25
CA VAL A 65 -15.49 2.33 22.98
C VAL A 65 -15.11 1.22 22.01
N LEU A 66 -15.19 -0.03 22.48
CA LEU A 66 -14.95 -1.22 21.64
C LEU A 66 -16.14 -1.53 20.74
N GLY A 67 -17.36 -1.29 21.24
CA GLY A 67 -18.59 -1.50 20.50
C GLY A 67 -19.84 -1.48 21.41
N THR A 68 -21.01 -1.57 20.77
CA THR A 68 -22.32 -1.72 21.44
C THR A 68 -22.91 -3.09 21.10
N PHE A 69 -23.52 -3.77 22.08
CA PHE A 69 -23.95 -5.17 21.99
C PHE A 69 -25.38 -5.33 22.53
N GLU A 70 -26.04 -6.37 22.09
CA GLU A 70 -27.43 -6.67 22.52
C GLU A 70 -27.45 -7.23 23.94
N THR A 71 -26.43 -8.03 24.30
CA THR A 71 -26.32 -8.65 25.61
C THR A 71 -25.05 -8.27 26.35
N ALA A 72 -25.09 -8.32 27.68
CA ALA A 72 -23.90 -8.14 28.51
C ALA A 72 -22.87 -9.24 28.27
N GLY A 73 -23.31 -10.45 27.93
CA GLY A 73 -22.41 -11.59 27.60
C GLY A 73 -21.57 -11.31 26.37
N GLU A 74 -22.17 -10.85 25.28
CA GLU A 74 -21.47 -10.47 24.05
C GLU A 74 -20.48 -9.34 24.30
N ALA A 75 -20.87 -8.29 25.03
CA ALA A 75 -19.99 -7.19 25.38
C ALA A 75 -18.78 -7.66 26.21
N ILE A 76 -18.97 -8.61 27.12
CA ILE A 76 -17.91 -9.21 27.92
C ILE A 76 -17.00 -10.06 27.03
N GLN A 77 -17.56 -10.93 26.18
CA GLN A 77 -16.79 -11.75 25.25
C GLN A 77 -15.94 -10.91 24.32
N ALA A 78 -16.51 -9.85 23.74
CA ALA A 78 -15.77 -8.93 22.87
C ALA A 78 -14.63 -8.24 23.64
N LEU A 79 -14.87 -7.80 24.88
CA LEU A 79 -13.84 -7.19 25.72
C LEU A 79 -12.77 -8.18 26.16
N ASP A 80 -13.13 -9.42 26.43
CA ASP A 80 -12.18 -10.49 26.80
C ASP A 80 -11.33 -10.90 25.58
N ALA A 81 -11.93 -11.02 24.40
CA ALA A 81 -11.20 -11.25 23.16
C ALA A 81 -10.22 -10.10 22.85
N TYR A 82 -10.66 -8.85 22.98
CA TYR A 82 -9.80 -7.68 22.85
C TYR A 82 -8.64 -7.72 23.85
N ASN A 83 -8.91 -8.01 25.11
CA ASN A 83 -7.89 -8.10 26.15
C ASN A 83 -6.94 -9.26 25.93
N ALA A 84 -7.43 -10.43 25.49
CA ALA A 84 -6.60 -11.58 25.15
C ALA A 84 -5.52 -11.24 24.10
N GLN A 85 -5.86 -10.37 23.15
CA GLN A 85 -4.94 -9.91 22.11
C GLN A 85 -4.07 -8.72 22.55
N ASN A 86 -4.57 -7.87 23.46
CA ASN A 86 -3.98 -6.57 23.79
C ASN A 86 -3.43 -6.47 25.23
N THR A 87 -3.41 -7.55 26.03
CA THR A 87 -2.73 -7.51 27.32
C THR A 87 -1.21 -7.39 27.16
N PRO A 88 -0.48 -6.80 28.12
CA PRO A 88 0.97 -6.80 28.09
C PRO A 88 1.57 -8.21 27.88
N ALA A 89 0.98 -9.21 28.50
CA ALA A 89 1.40 -10.61 28.34
C ALA A 89 1.14 -11.15 26.92
N ALA A 90 0.03 -10.79 26.28
CA ALA A 90 -0.29 -11.19 24.91
C ALA A 90 0.63 -10.46 23.91
N ARG A 91 0.87 -9.16 24.14
CA ARG A 91 1.83 -8.38 23.31
C ARG A 91 3.23 -8.95 23.37
N LEU A 92 3.67 -9.44 24.54
CA LEU A 92 4.97 -10.07 24.70
C LEU A 92 5.08 -11.41 23.95
N LYS A 93 3.96 -12.09 23.65
CA LYS A 93 3.89 -13.33 22.88
C LYS A 93 3.59 -13.11 21.39
N CYS A 94 3.44 -11.85 20.96
CA CYS A 94 3.14 -11.51 19.57
C CYS A 94 4.21 -12.09 18.64
N THR A 95 3.79 -12.95 17.72
CA THR A 95 4.68 -13.51 16.69
C THR A 95 4.86 -12.52 15.55
N PHE A 96 5.82 -12.80 14.66
CA PHE A 96 5.99 -12.01 13.43
C PHE A 96 4.75 -12.07 12.53
N ALA A 97 4.08 -13.24 12.45
CA ALA A 97 2.85 -13.41 11.71
C ALA A 97 1.69 -12.60 12.30
N ASP A 98 1.54 -12.59 13.64
CA ASP A 98 0.53 -11.77 14.32
C ASP A 98 0.76 -10.27 14.08
N ALA A 99 2.01 -9.84 14.15
CA ALA A 99 2.39 -8.45 13.91
C ALA A 99 2.08 -8.02 12.47
N TYR A 100 2.39 -8.86 11.49
CA TYR A 100 2.04 -8.60 10.10
C TYR A 100 0.52 -8.49 9.89
N ALA A 101 -0.26 -9.42 10.46
CA ALA A 101 -1.72 -9.41 10.36
C ALA A 101 -2.33 -8.14 10.96
N GLN A 102 -1.86 -7.72 12.15
CA GLN A 102 -2.35 -6.52 12.82
C GLN A 102 -1.89 -5.23 12.10
N TRP A 103 -0.66 -5.21 11.58
CA TRP A 103 -0.19 -4.10 10.75
C TRP A 103 -1.00 -3.98 9.46
N LYS A 104 -1.30 -5.11 8.79
CA LYS A 104 -2.12 -5.17 7.57
C LYS A 104 -3.56 -4.68 7.80
N ALA A 105 -4.11 -4.88 9.00
CA ALA A 105 -5.45 -4.43 9.36
C ALA A 105 -5.55 -2.90 9.62
N GLN A 106 -4.45 -2.15 9.56
CA GLN A 106 -4.49 -0.71 9.79
C GLN A 106 -5.12 0.04 8.59
N PRO A 107 -5.88 1.13 8.84
CA PRO A 107 -6.47 1.96 7.78
C PRO A 107 -5.43 2.51 6.80
N LYS A 108 -4.18 2.69 7.26
CA LYS A 108 -3.06 3.13 6.42
C LYS A 108 -2.73 2.10 5.33
N PHE A 109 -2.82 0.81 5.64
CA PHE A 109 -2.58 -0.26 4.67
C PHE A 109 -3.70 -0.31 3.61
N GLU A 110 -4.95 -0.10 4.01
CA GLU A 110 -6.09 -0.11 3.08
C GLU A 110 -5.99 0.98 2.00
N LYS A 111 -5.40 2.12 2.34
CA LYS A 111 -5.17 3.24 1.40
C LYS A 111 -4.05 2.99 0.39
N LEU A 112 -3.29 1.91 0.53
CA LEU A 112 -2.22 1.58 -0.40
C LEU A 112 -2.78 1.09 -1.75
N SER A 113 -2.04 1.35 -2.83
CA SER A 113 -2.37 0.80 -4.15
C SER A 113 -2.30 -0.73 -4.15
N ALA A 114 -3.04 -1.37 -5.07
CA ALA A 114 -3.04 -2.83 -5.23
C ALA A 114 -1.63 -3.39 -5.45
N ASP A 115 -0.79 -2.70 -6.23
CA ASP A 115 0.60 -3.11 -6.49
C ASP A 115 1.46 -3.05 -5.23
N MET A 116 1.28 -2.03 -4.37
CA MET A 116 1.99 -1.94 -3.09
C MET A 116 1.57 -3.05 -2.13
N LYS A 117 0.25 -3.31 -2.02
CA LYS A 117 -0.30 -4.41 -1.21
C LYS A 117 0.30 -5.74 -1.64
N LYS A 118 0.27 -6.02 -2.95
CA LYS A 118 0.87 -7.23 -3.52
C LYS A 118 2.38 -7.29 -3.27
N GLY A 119 3.08 -6.16 -3.34
CA GLY A 119 4.51 -6.08 -3.03
C GLY A 119 4.82 -6.50 -1.59
N TYR A 120 4.04 -6.06 -0.63
CA TYR A 120 4.18 -6.45 0.77
C TYR A 120 3.82 -7.93 1.01
N GLU A 121 2.79 -8.45 0.33
CA GLU A 121 2.42 -9.87 0.41
C GLU A 121 3.54 -10.77 -0.13
N LEU A 122 4.15 -10.41 -1.25
CA LEU A 122 5.30 -11.12 -1.81
C LEU A 122 6.55 -11.03 -0.92
N ALA A 123 6.75 -9.92 -0.23
CA ALA A 123 7.83 -9.77 0.74
C ALA A 123 7.56 -10.63 1.99
N TYR A 124 6.33 -10.61 2.51
CA TYR A 124 5.94 -11.45 3.63
C TYR A 124 6.14 -12.94 3.32
N ALA A 125 5.72 -13.42 2.14
CA ALA A 125 5.90 -14.79 1.71
C ALA A 125 7.37 -15.28 1.71
N LYS A 126 8.35 -14.38 1.69
CA LYS A 126 9.79 -14.74 1.82
C LYS A 126 10.26 -14.83 3.26
N ALA A 127 9.48 -14.33 4.22
CA ALA A 127 9.85 -14.29 5.64
C ALA A 127 9.33 -15.50 6.45
N VAL A 128 8.99 -16.61 5.79
CA VAL A 128 8.46 -17.84 6.45
C VAL A 128 9.23 -18.26 7.68
N PRO A 129 10.59 -18.25 7.71
CA PRO A 129 11.34 -18.65 8.89
C PRO A 129 11.08 -17.80 10.15
N LEU A 130 10.45 -16.63 10.00
CA LEU A 130 10.16 -15.72 11.11
C LEU A 130 8.72 -15.84 11.64
N TYR A 131 7.81 -16.50 10.92
CA TYR A 131 6.37 -16.44 11.18
C TYR A 131 5.99 -16.75 12.63
N ASP A 132 6.48 -17.86 13.17
CA ASP A 132 6.12 -18.35 14.50
C ASP A 132 7.06 -17.84 15.61
N ARG A 133 8.05 -17.03 15.24
CA ARG A 133 8.99 -16.47 16.21
C ARG A 133 8.40 -15.27 16.90
N GLN A 134 8.60 -15.15 18.20
CA GLN A 134 8.17 -13.99 18.98
C GLN A 134 8.92 -12.74 18.50
N LEU A 135 8.16 -11.70 18.15
CA LEU A 135 8.73 -10.49 17.54
C LEU A 135 9.78 -9.80 18.42
N ARG A 136 9.60 -9.81 19.74
CA ARG A 136 10.55 -9.25 20.72
C ARG A 136 11.91 -9.96 20.76
N GLU A 137 11.95 -11.21 20.32
CA GLU A 137 13.17 -12.04 20.31
C GLU A 137 13.97 -11.87 19.03
N LEU A 138 13.31 -11.37 17.96
CA LEU A 138 13.96 -11.13 16.69
C LEU A 138 14.96 -9.97 16.79
N LYS A 139 16.14 -10.20 16.26
CA LYS A 139 17.24 -9.24 16.20
C LYS A 139 17.63 -8.98 14.75
N ALA A 140 18.51 -8.01 14.54
CA ALA A 140 19.00 -7.68 13.21
C ALA A 140 19.53 -8.90 12.42
N ALA A 141 20.20 -9.84 13.10
CA ALA A 141 20.73 -11.05 12.47
C ALA A 141 19.62 -11.95 11.88
N ASP A 142 18.49 -12.08 12.56
CA ASP A 142 17.38 -12.91 12.08
C ASP A 142 16.77 -12.33 10.79
N TYR A 143 16.59 -11.03 10.74
CA TYR A 143 16.12 -10.31 9.52
C TYR A 143 17.19 -10.34 8.42
N GLN A 144 18.48 -10.20 8.78
CA GLN A 144 19.58 -10.24 7.84
C GLN A 144 19.66 -11.59 7.13
N GLN A 145 19.48 -12.68 7.85
CA GLN A 145 19.47 -14.03 7.27
C GLN A 145 18.47 -14.16 6.10
N ILE A 146 17.29 -13.51 6.18
CA ILE A 146 16.33 -13.51 5.07
C ILE A 146 16.89 -12.75 3.88
N ILE A 147 17.53 -11.60 4.11
CA ILE A 147 18.18 -10.81 3.03
C ILE A 147 19.29 -11.63 2.38
N ASP A 148 20.13 -12.29 3.18
CA ASP A 148 21.25 -13.10 2.69
C ASP A 148 20.76 -14.27 1.83
N GLN A 149 19.71 -14.98 2.26
CA GLN A 149 19.05 -16.02 1.46
C GLN A 149 18.48 -15.47 0.14
N MET A 150 17.98 -14.24 0.13
CA MET A 150 17.50 -13.62 -1.09
C MET A 150 18.66 -13.31 -2.05
N VAL A 151 19.80 -12.89 -1.54
CA VAL A 151 21.03 -12.64 -2.32
C VAL A 151 21.57 -13.94 -2.90
N GLU A 152 21.67 -15.01 -2.09
CA GLU A 152 22.08 -16.36 -2.53
C GLU A 152 21.20 -16.90 -3.67
N LYS A 153 19.90 -16.59 -3.64
CA LYS A 153 18.94 -16.93 -4.72
C LYS A 153 19.02 -15.98 -5.92
N GLY A 154 19.98 -15.07 -5.97
CA GLY A 154 20.17 -14.14 -7.08
C GLY A 154 19.11 -13.03 -7.19
N LEU A 155 18.37 -12.75 -6.11
CA LEU A 155 17.36 -11.68 -6.15
C LEU A 155 18.03 -10.30 -6.15
N SER A 156 17.43 -9.38 -6.89
CA SER A 156 17.96 -8.02 -7.06
C SER A 156 17.98 -7.22 -5.75
N ARG A 157 18.89 -6.25 -5.66
CA ARG A 157 18.93 -5.27 -4.55
C ARG A 157 17.57 -4.64 -4.32
N SER A 158 16.84 -4.24 -5.37
CA SER A 158 15.50 -3.67 -5.23
C SER A 158 14.50 -4.61 -4.53
N SER A 159 14.63 -5.92 -4.74
CA SER A 159 13.83 -6.93 -4.02
C SER A 159 14.20 -6.98 -2.54
N CYS A 160 15.49 -6.88 -2.21
CA CYS A 160 15.98 -6.81 -0.83
C CYS A 160 15.55 -5.51 -0.13
N GLU A 161 15.54 -4.38 -0.83
CA GLU A 161 15.03 -3.10 -0.33
C GLU A 161 13.54 -3.17 0.03
N LYS A 162 12.73 -3.81 -0.82
CA LYS A 162 11.30 -4.04 -0.53
C LYS A 162 11.11 -4.93 0.71
N GLN A 163 11.95 -5.96 0.86
CA GLN A 163 11.95 -6.83 2.02
C GLN A 163 12.29 -6.05 3.30
N ARG A 164 13.37 -5.25 3.27
CA ARG A 164 13.74 -4.37 4.38
C ARG A 164 12.63 -3.37 4.71
N THR A 165 11.95 -2.83 3.70
CA THR A 165 10.82 -1.92 3.89
C THR A 165 9.68 -2.59 4.64
N LEU A 166 9.32 -3.84 4.29
CA LEU A 166 8.32 -4.60 5.05
C LEU A 166 8.75 -4.77 6.51
N PHE A 167 9.98 -5.23 6.76
CA PHE A 167 10.50 -5.42 8.11
C PHE A 167 10.47 -4.12 8.90
N SER A 168 10.85 -2.99 8.28
CA SER A 168 10.79 -1.68 8.92
C SER A 168 9.36 -1.28 9.30
N GLN A 169 8.39 -1.49 8.42
CA GLN A 169 6.98 -1.18 8.72
C GLN A 169 6.43 -2.02 9.88
N ILE A 170 6.80 -3.29 9.95
CA ILE A 170 6.39 -4.19 11.06
C ILE A 170 7.09 -3.77 12.35
N CYS A 171 8.39 -3.46 12.31
CA CYS A 171 9.13 -2.98 13.50
C CYS A 171 8.58 -1.64 14.00
N ASP A 172 8.29 -0.68 13.12
CA ASP A 172 7.71 0.61 13.50
C ASP A 172 6.33 0.44 14.14
N TRP A 173 5.51 -0.45 13.58
CA TRP A 173 4.24 -0.82 14.19
C TRP A 173 4.43 -1.43 15.58
N ALA A 174 5.37 -2.36 15.72
CA ALA A 174 5.65 -3.04 16.99
C ALA A 174 6.22 -2.09 18.05
N MET A 175 7.01 -1.11 17.66
CA MET A 175 7.47 -0.03 18.55
C MET A 175 6.29 0.83 19.04
N ALA A 176 5.37 1.19 18.14
CA ALA A 176 4.15 1.92 18.50
C ALA A 176 3.21 1.13 19.43
N GLN A 177 3.36 -0.20 19.51
CA GLN A 177 2.63 -1.09 20.41
C GLN A 177 3.42 -1.47 21.69
N ASP A 178 4.60 -0.89 21.91
CA ASP A 178 5.50 -1.20 23.04
C ASP A 178 5.93 -2.69 23.08
N ILE A 179 5.98 -3.38 21.93
CA ILE A 179 6.41 -4.79 21.83
C ILE A 179 7.94 -4.86 21.74
N ILE A 180 8.53 -3.96 20.97
CA ILE A 180 9.99 -3.78 20.82
C ILE A 180 10.36 -2.32 21.02
N ASN A 181 11.60 -2.05 21.35
CA ASN A 181 12.11 -0.70 21.61
C ASN A 181 13.02 -0.14 20.49
N LYS A 182 13.25 -0.93 19.44
CA LYS A 182 14.19 -0.57 18.37
C LYS A 182 13.76 -1.16 17.04
N ASN A 183 13.87 -0.38 15.97
CA ASN A 183 13.68 -0.86 14.60
C ASN A 183 14.95 -1.53 14.10
N TYR A 184 14.99 -2.86 14.17
CA TYR A 184 16.14 -3.66 13.75
C TYR A 184 16.33 -3.68 12.23
N ALA A 185 15.29 -3.42 11.44
CA ALA A 185 15.38 -3.40 9.98
C ALA A 185 16.26 -2.26 9.44
N MET A 186 16.45 -1.20 10.23
CA MET A 186 17.34 -0.09 9.86
C MET A 186 18.83 -0.48 9.90
N LEU A 187 19.18 -1.59 10.54
CA LEU A 187 20.56 -2.08 10.66
C LEU A 187 20.93 -3.07 9.55
N LEU A 188 19.99 -3.44 8.68
CA LEU A 188 20.19 -4.44 7.65
C LEU A 188 21.12 -3.93 6.55
N GLN A 189 22.07 -4.77 6.18
CA GLN A 189 22.96 -4.56 5.06
C GLN A 189 22.30 -5.09 3.78
N LEU A 190 22.32 -4.28 2.76
CA LEU A 190 21.81 -4.66 1.44
C LEU A 190 22.98 -4.92 0.49
N PRO A 191 22.79 -5.79 -0.53
CA PRO A 191 23.83 -5.99 -1.54
C PRO A 191 24.19 -4.68 -2.21
N ALA A 192 25.41 -4.56 -2.73
CA ALA A 192 25.84 -3.39 -3.47
C ALA A 192 24.85 -3.04 -4.59
N ALA A 193 24.66 -1.76 -4.83
CA ALA A 193 23.92 -1.35 -6.02
C ALA A 193 24.72 -1.76 -7.25
N PRO A 194 24.10 -2.43 -8.24
CA PRO A 194 24.81 -2.61 -9.50
C PRO A 194 25.11 -1.22 -10.06
N GLY A 195 26.39 -0.95 -10.32
CA GLY A 195 26.87 0.31 -10.89
C GLY A 195 26.50 0.48 -12.37
N LYS A 196 25.30 0.04 -12.79
CA LYS A 196 24.83 0.24 -14.15
C LYS A 196 24.36 1.69 -14.30
N ALA A 197 25.08 2.44 -15.15
CA ALA A 197 24.50 3.63 -15.75
C ALA A 197 23.15 3.26 -16.38
N GLU A 198 22.13 4.10 -16.18
CA GLU A 198 20.84 3.88 -16.82
C GLU A 198 21.04 3.91 -18.34
N ARG A 199 20.64 2.82 -19.01
CA ARG A 199 20.79 2.71 -20.45
C ARG A 199 19.88 3.71 -21.15
N THR A 200 20.40 4.41 -22.16
CA THR A 200 19.65 5.21 -23.13
C THR A 200 19.78 4.59 -24.52
N LEU A 201 18.82 4.84 -25.39
CA LEU A 201 18.86 4.41 -26.78
C LEU A 201 19.78 5.31 -27.59
N THR A 202 20.52 4.73 -28.55
CA THR A 202 21.27 5.49 -29.54
C THR A 202 20.37 6.02 -30.66
N ALA A 203 20.86 6.96 -31.47
CA ALA A 203 20.13 7.49 -32.63
C ALA A 203 19.77 6.37 -33.61
N GLU A 204 20.70 5.46 -33.91
CA GLU A 204 20.49 4.34 -34.83
C GLU A 204 19.44 3.34 -34.29
N GLU A 205 19.37 3.16 -32.96
CA GLU A 205 18.36 2.32 -32.34
C GLU A 205 16.97 2.98 -32.46
N ILE A 206 16.89 4.30 -32.31
CA ILE A 206 15.66 5.06 -32.46
C ILE A 206 15.19 5.02 -33.92
N GLU A 207 16.08 5.16 -34.88
CA GLU A 207 15.76 5.04 -36.32
C GLU A 207 15.22 3.66 -36.67
N ARG A 208 15.79 2.58 -36.12
CA ARG A 208 15.27 1.22 -36.32
C ARG A 208 13.86 1.04 -35.78
N ILE A 209 13.56 1.65 -34.64
CA ILE A 209 12.19 1.66 -34.11
C ILE A 209 11.26 2.50 -34.99
N ALA A 210 11.71 3.67 -35.42
CA ALA A 210 10.94 4.55 -36.29
C ALA A 210 10.61 3.88 -37.63
N GLY A 211 11.52 3.12 -38.21
CA GLY A 211 11.32 2.33 -39.44
C GLY A 211 10.21 1.26 -39.34
N LYS A 212 9.80 0.90 -38.13
CA LYS A 212 8.72 -0.09 -37.89
C LYS A 212 7.33 0.52 -37.69
N GLN A 213 7.15 1.83 -37.82
CA GLN A 213 5.88 2.52 -37.55
C GLN A 213 4.74 2.09 -38.47
N ASN A 214 5.05 1.63 -39.68
CA ASN A 214 4.07 1.14 -40.68
C ASN A 214 4.07 -0.39 -40.80
N ASP A 215 4.77 -1.10 -39.92
CA ASP A 215 4.82 -2.56 -39.92
C ASP A 215 3.47 -3.13 -39.48
N PRO A 216 2.87 -4.09 -40.21
CA PRO A 216 1.56 -4.66 -39.86
C PRO A 216 1.50 -5.30 -38.46
N LYS A 217 2.62 -5.84 -37.97
CA LYS A 217 2.72 -6.53 -36.68
C LYS A 217 3.16 -5.59 -35.56
N PHE A 218 4.09 -4.70 -35.84
CA PHE A 218 4.79 -3.89 -34.84
C PHE A 218 4.39 -2.41 -34.87
N GLY A 219 3.69 -1.93 -35.90
CA GLY A 219 3.44 -0.51 -36.16
C GLY A 219 2.86 0.22 -34.95
N GLN A 220 1.79 -0.27 -34.35
CA GLN A 220 1.20 0.34 -33.16
C GLN A 220 2.22 0.46 -32.00
N THR A 221 3.01 -0.60 -31.79
CA THR A 221 4.00 -0.62 -30.70
C THR A 221 5.18 0.31 -30.99
N ALA A 222 5.62 0.42 -32.24
CA ALA A 222 6.61 1.36 -32.68
C ALA A 222 6.14 2.81 -32.52
N GLN A 223 4.91 3.11 -32.94
CA GLN A 223 4.27 4.41 -32.74
C GLN A 223 4.18 4.79 -31.26
N ILE A 224 3.73 3.87 -30.39
CA ILE A 224 3.73 4.06 -28.93
C ILE A 224 5.14 4.39 -28.44
N SER A 225 6.15 3.66 -28.91
CA SER A 225 7.55 3.89 -28.53
C SER A 225 8.06 5.26 -28.94
N MET A 226 7.72 5.72 -30.15
CA MET A 226 8.09 7.06 -30.63
C MET A 226 7.41 8.15 -29.80
N VAL A 227 6.14 8.01 -29.50
CA VAL A 227 5.43 8.99 -28.63
C VAL A 227 6.08 9.05 -27.25
N LEU A 228 6.44 7.91 -26.65
CA LEU A 228 7.14 7.89 -25.34
C LEU A 228 8.53 8.56 -25.42
N LEU A 229 9.28 8.36 -26.50
CA LEU A 229 10.59 8.99 -26.72
C LEU A 229 10.47 10.51 -26.84
N TYR A 230 9.52 11.00 -27.62
CA TYR A 230 9.36 12.45 -27.88
C TYR A 230 8.62 13.21 -26.78
N THR A 231 7.92 12.51 -25.87
CA THR A 231 7.15 13.16 -24.80
C THR A 231 7.72 12.91 -23.40
N GLY A 232 8.53 11.88 -23.24
CA GLY A 232 9.01 11.42 -21.93
C GLY A 232 7.92 10.93 -21.00
N MET A 233 6.71 10.63 -21.48
CA MET A 233 5.60 10.11 -20.67
C MET A 233 5.93 8.75 -20.07
N ARG A 234 5.25 8.42 -18.95
CA ARG A 234 5.20 7.03 -18.51
C ARG A 234 4.24 6.24 -19.38
N ILE A 235 4.56 4.97 -19.67
CA ILE A 235 3.69 4.14 -20.49
C ILE A 235 2.25 4.06 -19.96
N ASP A 236 2.06 3.96 -18.64
CA ASP A 236 0.73 3.91 -18.05
C ASP A 236 -0.07 5.19 -18.29
N GLU A 237 0.60 6.33 -18.30
CA GLU A 237 -0.02 7.64 -18.57
C GLU A 237 -0.48 7.71 -20.03
N LEU A 238 0.37 7.32 -20.98
CA LEU A 238 0.01 7.29 -22.40
C LEU A 238 -1.15 6.32 -22.67
N LEU A 239 -1.11 5.11 -22.10
CA LEU A 239 -2.19 4.11 -22.27
C LEU A 239 -3.49 4.51 -21.56
N SER A 240 -3.45 5.48 -20.64
CA SER A 240 -4.62 6.04 -19.96
C SER A 240 -5.08 7.35 -20.56
N MET A 241 -4.45 7.83 -21.63
CA MET A 241 -4.78 9.11 -22.27
C MET A 241 -6.16 9.02 -22.92
N ARG A 242 -6.99 10.04 -22.68
CA ARG A 242 -8.30 10.18 -23.33
C ARG A 242 -8.19 11.14 -24.51
N CYS A 243 -9.09 11.00 -25.46
CA CYS A 243 -9.13 11.91 -26.60
C CYS A 243 -9.38 13.37 -26.18
N ASP A 244 -10.20 13.58 -25.13
CA ASP A 244 -10.51 14.91 -24.60
C ASP A 244 -9.30 15.62 -23.97
N ASP A 245 -8.27 14.84 -23.55
CA ASP A 245 -7.04 15.39 -23.00
C ASP A 245 -6.00 15.78 -24.06
N VAL A 246 -6.34 15.65 -25.35
CA VAL A 246 -5.44 15.93 -26.48
C VAL A 246 -5.86 17.20 -27.20
N HIS A 247 -5.06 18.23 -27.12
CA HIS A 247 -5.27 19.54 -27.74
C HIS A 247 -4.36 19.71 -28.97
N LEU A 248 -4.76 19.07 -30.09
CA LEU A 248 -3.92 19.04 -31.31
C LEU A 248 -3.62 20.42 -31.90
N LYS A 249 -4.56 21.35 -31.83
CA LYS A 249 -4.38 22.72 -32.36
C LYS A 249 -3.34 23.49 -31.58
N GLU A 250 -3.38 23.36 -30.27
CA GLU A 250 -2.48 24.00 -29.30
C GLU A 250 -1.20 23.17 -29.08
N ARG A 251 -1.11 21.99 -29.70
CA ARG A 251 0.06 21.10 -29.67
C ARG A 251 0.49 20.62 -28.30
N TYR A 252 -0.46 20.21 -27.47
CA TYR A 252 -0.16 19.56 -26.19
C TYR A 252 -1.18 18.48 -25.82
N MET A 253 -0.77 17.62 -24.93
CA MET A 253 -1.63 16.68 -24.19
C MET A 253 -1.61 17.07 -22.72
N GLN A 254 -2.73 16.84 -22.04
CA GLN A 254 -2.85 17.03 -20.59
C GLN A 254 -2.87 15.66 -19.91
N GLY A 255 -1.91 15.37 -19.02
CA GLY A 255 -1.77 14.04 -18.43
C GLY A 255 -1.26 14.02 -17.00
N GLY A 256 -1.24 12.82 -16.41
CA GLY A 256 -0.63 12.58 -15.12
C GLY A 256 -1.61 12.38 -13.97
N GLU A 257 -2.12 11.15 -13.79
CA GLU A 257 -3.00 10.81 -12.65
C GLU A 257 -2.25 10.31 -11.40
N LYS A 258 -1.03 9.82 -11.55
CA LYS A 258 -0.36 8.98 -10.55
C LYS A 258 0.28 9.73 -9.38
N THR A 259 0.55 11.02 -9.51
CA THR A 259 1.18 11.85 -8.46
C THR A 259 0.60 13.25 -8.49
N GLU A 260 0.44 13.89 -7.33
CA GLU A 260 -0.04 15.28 -7.24
C GLU A 260 0.79 16.25 -8.11
N ALA A 261 2.12 16.07 -8.14
CA ALA A 261 3.01 16.88 -8.97
C ALA A 261 2.91 16.59 -10.49
N GLY A 262 2.26 15.51 -10.87
CA GLY A 262 2.07 15.11 -12.27
C GLY A 262 0.67 15.34 -12.79
N LYS A 263 -0.30 15.67 -11.93
CA LYS A 263 -1.68 15.91 -12.35
C LYS A 263 -1.76 17.13 -13.26
N ASN A 264 -2.51 16.97 -14.34
CA ASN A 264 -2.80 18.03 -15.29
C ASN A 264 -1.55 18.73 -15.90
N ARG A 265 -0.41 17.98 -15.96
CA ARG A 265 0.77 18.56 -16.58
C ARG A 265 0.62 18.66 -18.09
N ILE A 266 1.21 19.67 -18.64
CA ILE A 266 1.26 19.90 -20.08
C ILE A 266 2.40 19.09 -20.70
N ILE A 267 2.08 18.34 -21.75
CA ILE A 267 3.01 17.49 -22.50
C ILE A 267 2.98 17.96 -23.95
N PRO A 268 4.02 18.67 -24.43
CA PRO A 268 4.04 19.18 -25.78
C PRO A 268 4.05 18.08 -26.85
N ILE A 269 3.38 18.32 -27.98
CA ILE A 269 3.33 17.43 -29.14
C ILE A 269 4.27 17.98 -30.21
N LEU A 270 5.41 17.33 -30.39
CA LEU A 270 6.39 17.67 -31.41
C LEU A 270 6.01 17.12 -32.79
N ASP A 271 6.57 17.74 -33.87
CA ASP A 271 6.28 17.37 -35.26
C ASP A 271 6.44 15.86 -35.57
N PRO A 272 7.50 15.16 -35.07
CA PRO A 272 7.68 13.75 -35.37
C PRO A 272 6.56 12.82 -34.88
N VAL A 273 5.82 13.23 -33.85
CA VAL A 273 4.74 12.43 -33.25
C VAL A 273 3.34 13.00 -33.49
N TYR A 274 3.26 14.21 -34.05
CA TYR A 274 1.99 14.88 -34.32
C TYR A 274 1.04 14.04 -35.20
N LYS A 275 1.57 13.53 -36.33
CA LYS A 275 0.77 12.69 -37.26
C LYS A 275 0.31 11.39 -36.63
N ILE A 276 1.12 10.80 -35.74
CA ILE A 276 0.76 9.58 -35.01
C ILE A 276 -0.42 9.86 -34.08
N ILE A 277 -0.33 10.94 -33.29
CA ILE A 277 -1.39 11.29 -32.33
C ILE A 277 -2.67 11.70 -33.05
N ALA A 278 -2.55 12.51 -34.13
CA ALA A 278 -3.70 12.87 -34.95
C ALA A 278 -4.41 11.64 -35.56
N PHE A 279 -3.64 10.68 -36.08
CA PHE A 279 -4.17 9.42 -36.59
C PHE A 279 -4.90 8.63 -35.50
N TRP A 280 -4.30 8.49 -34.31
CA TRP A 280 -4.95 7.81 -33.20
C TRP A 280 -6.26 8.47 -32.80
N MET A 281 -6.34 9.79 -32.75
CA MET A 281 -7.58 10.50 -32.45
C MET A 281 -8.68 10.25 -33.49
N MET A 282 -8.31 10.17 -34.76
CA MET A 282 -9.29 9.88 -35.85
C MET A 282 -9.80 8.44 -35.79
N GLU A 283 -8.93 7.49 -35.53
CA GLU A 283 -9.23 6.06 -35.55
C GLU A 283 -9.80 5.50 -34.23
N SER A 284 -9.71 6.25 -33.15
CA SER A 284 -10.04 5.76 -31.81
C SER A 284 -11.49 5.26 -31.69
N GLY A 285 -12.47 6.00 -32.23
CA GLY A 285 -13.89 5.65 -32.14
C GLY A 285 -14.45 5.52 -30.71
N CYS A 286 -13.67 5.85 -29.70
CA CYS A 286 -14.04 5.81 -28.28
C CYS A 286 -13.25 6.86 -27.48
N ASP A 287 -13.48 6.90 -26.16
CA ASP A 287 -12.82 7.91 -25.28
C ASP A 287 -11.30 7.76 -25.14
N TRP A 288 -10.76 6.55 -25.36
CA TRP A 288 -9.32 6.29 -25.19
C TRP A 288 -8.53 6.66 -26.43
N LEU A 289 -7.44 7.40 -26.28
CA LEU A 289 -6.57 7.77 -27.42
C LEU A 289 -6.02 6.53 -28.15
N ILE A 290 -5.69 5.49 -27.44
CA ILE A 290 -5.17 4.22 -27.99
C ILE A 290 -6.02 3.07 -27.43
N PRO A 291 -7.17 2.75 -28.06
CA PRO A 291 -8.03 1.69 -27.54
C PRO A 291 -7.50 0.30 -27.87
N SER A 292 -7.96 -0.67 -27.10
CA SER A 292 -7.91 -2.08 -27.48
C SER A 292 -8.90 -2.37 -28.61
N LYS A 293 -8.83 -3.54 -29.20
CA LYS A 293 -9.81 -3.99 -30.22
C LYS A 293 -11.26 -3.99 -29.69
N ALA A 294 -11.46 -4.05 -28.39
CA ALA A 294 -12.77 -4.03 -27.73
C ALA A 294 -13.21 -2.61 -27.32
N GLY A 295 -12.51 -1.55 -27.73
CA GLY A 295 -12.81 -0.16 -27.34
C GLY A 295 -12.48 0.19 -25.90
N THR A 296 -11.72 -0.66 -25.18
CA THR A 296 -11.30 -0.43 -23.82
C THR A 296 -9.85 0.01 -23.76
N LYS A 297 -9.39 0.46 -22.58
CA LYS A 297 -7.98 0.79 -22.33
C LYS A 297 -7.07 -0.40 -22.70
N LEU A 298 -5.95 -0.13 -23.36
CA LEU A 298 -4.93 -1.13 -23.65
C LEU A 298 -4.31 -1.69 -22.37
N ASP A 299 -4.19 -3.02 -22.30
CA ASP A 299 -3.50 -3.66 -21.19
C ASP A 299 -1.98 -3.47 -21.26
N LYS A 300 -1.39 -2.95 -20.21
CA LYS A 300 0.04 -2.66 -20.11
C LYS A 300 0.93 -3.90 -20.30
N ARG A 301 0.49 -5.08 -19.84
CA ARG A 301 1.28 -6.31 -19.92
C ARG A 301 1.35 -6.78 -21.37
N ASN A 302 0.24 -6.65 -22.11
CA ASN A 302 0.20 -6.96 -23.52
C ASN A 302 1.11 -6.03 -24.32
N VAL A 303 1.06 -4.72 -24.04
CA VAL A 303 1.97 -3.74 -24.66
C VAL A 303 3.42 -4.03 -24.32
N ALA A 304 3.74 -4.34 -23.07
CA ALA A 304 5.12 -4.69 -22.67
C ALA A 304 5.63 -5.97 -23.33
N THR A 305 4.75 -6.93 -23.60
CA THR A 305 5.11 -8.15 -24.34
C THR A 305 5.38 -7.85 -25.81
N LYS A 306 4.53 -7.05 -26.47
CA LYS A 306 4.74 -6.60 -27.84
C LYS A 306 5.99 -5.72 -27.97
N PHE A 307 6.26 -4.87 -26.97
CA PHE A 307 7.45 -4.03 -26.92
C PHE A 307 8.73 -4.89 -26.89
N ARG A 308 8.79 -5.92 -26.05
CA ARG A 308 9.95 -6.84 -26.04
C ARG A 308 10.15 -7.53 -27.39
N ALA A 309 9.06 -7.94 -28.05
CA ALA A 309 9.14 -8.53 -29.37
C ALA A 309 9.63 -7.53 -30.43
N LEU A 310 9.19 -6.26 -30.39
CA LEU A 310 9.68 -5.18 -31.26
C LEU A 310 11.16 -4.92 -31.03
N MET A 311 11.60 -4.81 -29.76
CA MET A 311 13.01 -4.58 -29.44
C MET A 311 13.91 -5.71 -29.97
N LYS A 312 13.49 -6.97 -29.81
CA LYS A 312 14.20 -8.11 -30.36
C LYS A 312 14.28 -8.05 -31.90
N GLU A 313 13.18 -7.70 -32.57
CA GLU A 313 13.16 -7.51 -34.03
C GLU A 313 14.10 -6.41 -34.51
N CYS A 314 14.22 -5.33 -33.71
CA CYS A 314 15.14 -4.24 -33.98
C CYS A 314 16.59 -4.54 -33.56
N GLY A 315 16.90 -5.70 -32.99
CA GLY A 315 18.24 -6.02 -32.46
C GLY A 315 18.64 -5.11 -31.30
N ILE A 316 17.70 -4.75 -30.42
CA ILE A 316 17.90 -3.86 -29.28
C ILE A 316 17.72 -4.68 -27.99
N GLU A 317 18.76 -4.73 -27.15
CA GLU A 317 18.78 -5.50 -25.92
C GLU A 317 18.76 -4.61 -24.68
N ASP A 318 18.42 -5.18 -23.53
CA ASP A 318 18.43 -4.54 -22.21
C ASP A 318 17.57 -3.27 -22.11
N VAL A 319 16.45 -3.22 -22.82
CA VAL A 319 15.50 -2.09 -22.79
C VAL A 319 14.10 -2.50 -22.34
N HIS A 320 13.44 -1.59 -21.70
CA HIS A 320 12.02 -1.70 -21.29
C HIS A 320 11.34 -0.36 -21.54
N PRO A 321 9.99 -0.26 -21.50
CA PRO A 321 9.29 0.98 -21.82
C PRO A 321 9.76 2.20 -21.00
N HIS A 322 10.26 2.01 -19.78
CA HIS A 322 10.77 3.12 -18.97
C HIS A 322 12.13 3.64 -19.46
N THR A 323 12.92 2.80 -20.16
CA THR A 323 14.16 3.22 -20.84
C THR A 323 13.91 4.32 -21.88
N LEU A 324 12.76 4.28 -22.58
CA LEU A 324 12.37 5.34 -23.53
C LEU A 324 12.25 6.70 -22.83
N ARG A 325 11.64 6.71 -21.65
CA ARG A 325 11.53 7.93 -20.84
C ARG A 325 12.89 8.40 -20.30
N HIS A 326 13.78 7.49 -19.91
CA HIS A 326 15.16 7.84 -19.54
C HIS A 326 15.90 8.46 -20.72
N THR A 327 15.77 7.86 -21.92
CA THR A 327 16.34 8.41 -23.16
C THR A 327 15.80 9.81 -23.44
N ALA A 328 14.49 10.02 -23.35
CA ALA A 328 13.87 11.33 -23.51
C ALA A 328 14.42 12.35 -22.49
N SER A 329 14.49 11.96 -21.21
CA SER A 329 15.02 12.82 -20.15
C SER A 329 16.46 13.22 -20.37
N SER A 330 17.33 12.27 -20.73
CA SER A 330 18.75 12.54 -21.05
C SER A 330 18.86 13.45 -22.26
N LYS A 331 18.05 13.20 -23.30
CA LYS A 331 18.04 14.00 -24.51
C LYS A 331 17.58 15.45 -24.30
N MET A 332 16.56 15.66 -23.47
CA MET A 332 16.13 17.00 -23.06
C MET A 332 17.29 17.79 -22.42
N VAL A 333 18.05 17.13 -21.52
CA VAL A 333 19.21 17.75 -20.86
C VAL A 333 20.35 18.00 -21.84
N GLU A 334 20.70 17.04 -22.71
CA GLU A 334 21.72 17.17 -23.73
C GLU A 334 21.43 18.30 -24.72
N CYS A 335 20.17 18.49 -25.11
CA CYS A 335 19.73 19.56 -26.00
C CYS A 335 19.59 20.92 -25.29
N GLY A 336 19.94 21.01 -24.02
CA GLY A 336 19.97 22.28 -23.28
C GLY A 336 18.58 22.83 -22.93
N LEU A 337 17.59 21.97 -22.74
CA LEU A 337 16.28 22.41 -22.22
C LEU A 337 16.45 22.94 -20.80
N GLU A 338 15.69 23.96 -20.46
CA GLU A 338 15.70 24.50 -19.11
C GLU A 338 15.26 23.44 -18.10
N LYS A 339 16.01 23.32 -17.00
CA LYS A 339 15.77 22.31 -15.95
C LYS A 339 14.34 22.32 -15.41
N THR A 340 13.75 23.51 -15.29
CA THR A 340 12.38 23.70 -14.85
C THR A 340 11.37 23.18 -15.87
N ALA A 341 11.59 23.38 -17.17
CA ALA A 341 10.79 22.82 -18.24
C ALA A 341 10.87 21.28 -18.26
N VAL A 342 12.08 20.72 -18.16
CA VAL A 342 12.29 19.26 -18.07
C VAL A 342 11.52 18.66 -16.87
N GLN A 343 11.59 19.30 -15.71
CA GLN A 343 10.87 18.83 -14.51
C GLN A 343 9.34 18.93 -14.68
N ALA A 344 8.82 20.02 -15.28
CA ALA A 344 7.40 20.21 -15.57
C ALA A 344 6.89 19.13 -16.54
N ILE A 345 7.58 18.94 -17.67
CA ILE A 345 7.22 17.94 -18.70
C ILE A 345 7.25 16.53 -18.15
N LEU A 346 8.26 16.18 -17.36
CA LEU A 346 8.40 14.85 -16.79
C LEU A 346 7.54 14.63 -15.54
N GLY A 347 7.08 15.65 -14.84
CA GLY A 347 6.29 15.53 -13.60
C GLY A 347 7.11 14.92 -12.45
N HIS A 348 8.29 15.45 -12.16
CA HIS A 348 9.13 15.00 -11.05
C HIS A 348 8.72 15.67 -9.73
N LYS A 349 8.63 14.90 -8.63
CA LYS A 349 8.15 15.35 -7.31
C LYS A 349 9.01 16.44 -6.62
N ASN A 350 10.28 16.58 -6.98
CA ASN A 350 11.22 17.50 -6.33
C ASN A 350 11.15 18.92 -6.90
N PHE A 351 9.97 19.32 -7.35
CA PHE A 351 9.72 20.73 -7.66
C PHE A 351 9.62 21.48 -6.33
N SER A 352 10.65 22.27 -5.99
CA SER A 352 10.63 23.15 -4.82
C SER A 352 9.39 24.05 -4.89
N THR A 353 8.59 24.04 -3.84
CA THR A 353 7.34 24.82 -3.70
C THR A 353 7.53 26.34 -3.96
N THR A 354 8.77 26.80 -3.91
CA THR A 354 9.14 28.21 -4.16
C THR A 354 9.20 28.56 -5.64
N ALA A 355 9.53 27.61 -6.53
CA ALA A 355 9.57 27.83 -7.97
C ALA A 355 8.16 27.95 -8.59
N ASN A 356 7.15 27.31 -7.98
CA ASN A 356 5.76 27.37 -8.46
C ASN A 356 5.07 28.74 -8.32
N LYS A 357 5.68 29.71 -7.64
CA LYS A 357 5.06 31.03 -7.40
C LYS A 357 5.41 32.11 -8.44
N TYR A 358 6.43 31.92 -9.28
CA TYR A 358 6.98 33.04 -10.06
C TYR A 358 7.10 32.83 -11.58
N VAL A 359 6.90 31.61 -12.11
CA VAL A 359 6.93 31.40 -13.58
C VAL A 359 5.82 30.43 -13.96
N SER A 360 5.09 30.74 -15.03
CA SER A 360 4.05 29.90 -15.63
C SER A 360 4.67 28.67 -16.32
N HIS A 361 5.27 27.78 -15.54
CA HIS A 361 5.89 26.52 -16.03
C HIS A 361 4.87 25.54 -16.66
N ASN A 362 3.60 25.90 -16.70
CA ASN A 362 2.51 25.18 -17.36
C ASN A 362 1.96 25.95 -18.58
N ASP A 363 2.71 26.90 -19.13
CA ASP A 363 2.35 27.53 -20.41
C ASP A 363 2.66 26.55 -21.56
N PRO A 364 1.66 26.08 -22.33
CA PRO A 364 1.88 25.16 -23.44
C PRO A 364 2.85 25.69 -24.50
N ALA A 365 2.78 26.98 -24.80
CA ALA A 365 3.62 27.62 -25.83
C ALA A 365 5.10 27.62 -25.38
N TYR A 366 5.36 27.99 -24.12
CA TYR A 366 6.72 27.96 -23.57
C TYR A 366 7.30 26.54 -23.56
N LEU A 367 6.53 25.55 -23.07
CA LEU A 367 7.00 24.17 -23.02
C LEU A 367 7.20 23.58 -24.42
N LEU A 368 6.36 23.93 -25.38
CA LEU A 368 6.53 23.53 -26.77
C LEU A 368 7.83 24.13 -27.36
N HIS A 369 8.08 25.42 -27.12
CA HIS A 369 9.31 26.08 -27.56
C HIS A 369 10.56 25.41 -27.00
N GLU A 370 10.56 25.11 -25.69
CA GLU A 370 11.67 24.39 -25.07
C GLU A 370 11.85 22.99 -25.70
N MET A 371 10.76 22.23 -25.87
CA MET A 371 10.82 20.89 -26.46
C MET A 371 11.28 20.89 -27.94
N GLN A 372 11.07 21.95 -28.71
CA GLN A 372 11.54 22.07 -30.09
C GLN A 372 13.09 22.05 -30.22
N LYS A 373 13.80 22.32 -29.12
CA LYS A 373 15.26 22.14 -29.07
C LYS A 373 15.69 20.68 -29.17
N MET A 374 14.79 19.74 -28.85
CA MET A 374 15.08 18.31 -28.78
C MET A 374 15.21 17.71 -30.19
N LYS A 375 16.39 17.17 -30.48
CA LYS A 375 16.73 16.48 -31.74
C LYS A 375 17.31 15.10 -31.41
N TYR A 376 16.83 14.07 -32.08
CA TYR A 376 17.38 12.72 -32.01
C TYR A 376 18.35 12.43 -33.13
#